data_a25df8e0c0c7163905cf299615f70b9a
#
_entry.id   a25df8e0c0c7163905cf299615f70b9a
#
_cell.length_a   1.000
_cell.length_b   1.000
_cell.length_c   1.000
_cell.angle_alpha   90.00
_cell.angle_beta   90.00
_cell.angle_gamma   90.00
#
_symmetry.space_group_name_H-M   'P 1'
#
loop_
_entity.id
_entity.type
_entity.pdbx_description
1 polymer ?
#
loop_
_entity_poly.entity_id
_entity_poly.type
_entity_poly.pdbx_seq_one_letter_code
_entity_poly.pdbx_strand_id
1 'polypeptide(L)'
;SFRSPARYKGEEYTFTMTSNVQNGAGVDPAVPARWAADVETRLAAGEQVQACLETDLDHDLKFAGGLLLVTDRRLLARAAGQTAWQEWPLRAGLQLTHHDHAGVGTLELLDTNGRLATWRYTLARNLAALRVIAEFDLHRDSVASGQPVARPDEDVCPKCKTPLPPGEDECPICNRESTVAPSTWT
;
A
#
# COMPACT_ATOMS: atom_id res chain seq x y z
N SER A 1 -24.18 -28.38 47.53
CA SER A 1 -22.98 -27.60 47.16
C SER A 1 -23.09 -27.11 45.74
N PHE A 2 -23.55 -25.89 45.55
CA PHE A 2 -23.62 -25.21 44.28
C PHE A 2 -22.29 -24.48 44.03
N ARG A 3 -21.60 -24.76 42.93
CA ARG A 3 -20.48 -23.98 42.46
C ARG A 3 -21.00 -22.91 41.48
N SER A 4 -20.75 -21.64 41.83
CA SER A 4 -20.99 -20.49 40.97
C SER A 4 -20.02 -20.46 39.77
N PRO A 5 -20.48 -20.02 38.60
CA PRO A 5 -19.59 -19.83 37.47
C PRO A 5 -18.80 -18.52 37.59
N ALA A 6 -17.51 -18.58 37.20
CA ALA A 6 -16.60 -17.47 37.18
C ALA A 6 -17.07 -16.41 36.17
N ARG A 7 -17.09 -15.14 36.61
CA ARG A 7 -17.33 -13.99 35.74
C ARG A 7 -16.06 -13.68 34.95
N TYR A 8 -16.13 -13.74 33.66
CA TYR A 8 -15.16 -13.15 32.77
C TYR A 8 -15.35 -11.63 32.82
N LYS A 9 -14.29 -10.92 33.25
CA LYS A 9 -14.19 -9.47 33.09
C LYS A 9 -13.95 -9.17 31.61
N GLY A 10 -14.96 -8.61 30.91
CA GLY A 10 -14.80 -8.04 29.61
C GLY A 10 -14.03 -6.73 29.72
N GLU A 11 -12.82 -6.69 29.21
CA GLU A 11 -12.15 -5.43 28.87
C GLU A 11 -12.76 -4.92 27.57
N GLU A 12 -13.53 -3.85 27.70
CA GLU A 12 -14.01 -3.08 26.54
C GLU A 12 -12.81 -2.39 25.89
N TYR A 13 -12.34 -2.94 24.78
CA TYR A 13 -11.45 -2.23 23.87
C TYR A 13 -12.23 -1.14 23.16
N THR A 14 -12.19 0.05 23.70
CA THR A 14 -12.67 1.26 23.00
C THR A 14 -11.66 1.58 21.88
N PHE A 15 -11.97 1.14 20.67
CA PHE A 15 -11.27 1.54 19.47
C PHE A 15 -11.68 2.99 19.14
N THR A 16 -10.86 3.93 19.57
CA THR A 16 -11.05 5.35 19.24
C THR A 16 -10.58 5.56 17.80
N MET A 17 -11.52 5.53 16.85
CA MET A 17 -11.29 6.04 15.51
C MET A 17 -11.19 7.56 15.58
N THR A 18 -10.00 8.12 15.62
CA THR A 18 -9.78 9.50 15.30
C THR A 18 -9.85 9.66 13.79
N SER A 19 -11.05 9.94 13.28
CA SER A 19 -11.28 10.35 11.90
C SER A 19 -10.72 11.76 11.71
N ASN A 20 -9.54 11.89 11.17
CA ASN A 20 -9.06 13.16 10.65
C ASN A 20 -9.41 13.22 9.15
N VAL A 21 -10.68 13.60 8.88
CA VAL A 21 -11.15 13.91 7.53
C VAL A 21 -10.71 15.34 7.22
N GLN A 22 -9.63 15.51 6.47
CA GLN A 22 -9.35 16.73 5.75
C GLN A 22 -8.79 16.41 4.35
N ASN A 23 -9.69 16.58 3.37
CA ASN A 23 -9.47 16.97 1.98
C ASN A 23 -8.49 16.16 1.11
N GLY A 24 -9.09 15.41 0.20
CA GLY A 24 -8.46 14.79 -0.96
C GLY A 24 -8.50 13.26 -0.86
N ALA A 25 -9.21 12.64 -1.78
CA ALA A 25 -9.33 11.19 -1.90
C ALA A 25 -7.98 10.54 -2.26
N GLY A 26 -7.10 10.44 -1.29
CA GLY A 26 -5.93 9.61 -1.30
C GLY A 26 -6.08 8.66 -0.14
N VAL A 27 -6.09 7.36 -0.39
CA VAL A 27 -5.92 6.37 0.67
C VAL A 27 -4.58 6.70 1.33
N ASP A 28 -4.63 7.30 2.51
CA ASP A 28 -3.45 7.54 3.33
C ASP A 28 -2.80 6.17 3.56
N PRO A 29 -1.62 5.89 2.98
CA PRO A 29 -0.99 4.59 3.16
C PRO A 29 -0.53 4.55 4.61
N ALA A 30 -1.32 3.92 5.47
CA ALA A 30 -1.04 3.85 6.88
C ALA A 30 0.34 3.22 7.09
N VAL A 31 1.33 4.05 7.35
CA VAL A 31 2.65 3.58 7.78
C VAL A 31 2.44 2.80 9.08
N PRO A 32 2.87 1.53 9.16
CA PRO A 32 2.66 0.75 10.36
C PRO A 32 3.23 1.44 11.59
N ALA A 33 2.49 1.42 12.72
CA ALA A 33 2.80 2.19 13.92
C ALA A 33 4.25 2.02 14.42
N ARG A 34 4.82 0.83 14.25
CA ARG A 34 6.22 0.53 14.62
C ARG A 34 7.27 1.31 13.83
N TRP A 35 6.91 1.83 12.66
CA TRP A 35 7.77 2.60 11.76
C TRP A 35 7.48 4.10 11.80
N ALA A 36 6.34 4.51 12.34
CA ALA A 36 5.84 5.87 12.24
C ALA A 36 6.85 6.93 12.72
N ALA A 37 7.42 6.73 13.90
CA ALA A 37 8.41 7.68 14.46
C ALA A 37 9.70 7.76 13.61
N ASP A 38 10.20 6.61 13.13
CA ASP A 38 11.38 6.57 12.25
C ASP A 38 11.11 7.29 10.93
N VAL A 39 9.95 7.05 10.33
CA VAL A 39 9.54 7.67 9.07
C VAL A 39 9.37 9.18 9.22
N GLU A 40 8.67 9.62 10.27
CA GLU A 40 8.43 11.04 10.53
C GLU A 40 9.74 11.84 10.62
N THR A 41 10.78 11.28 11.23
CA THR A 41 12.10 11.95 11.31
C THR A 41 12.83 12.02 9.97
N ARG A 42 12.41 11.27 8.97
CA ARG A 42 13.03 11.20 7.64
C ARG A 42 12.37 12.08 6.60
N LEU A 43 11.07 12.32 6.75
CA LEU A 43 10.33 13.12 5.79
C LEU A 43 10.76 14.59 5.86
N ALA A 44 10.96 15.18 4.69
CA ALA A 44 11.16 16.62 4.58
C ALA A 44 9.84 17.38 4.83
N ALA A 45 9.94 18.67 5.13
CA ALA A 45 8.76 19.51 5.33
C ALA A 45 7.84 19.46 4.09
N GLY A 46 6.59 19.07 4.30
CA GLY A 46 5.57 18.94 3.26
C GLY A 46 5.74 17.72 2.34
N GLU A 47 6.68 16.83 2.62
CA GLU A 47 6.81 15.54 1.90
C GLU A 47 5.76 14.56 2.40
N GLN A 48 5.06 13.89 1.46
CA GLN A 48 3.95 12.98 1.78
C GLN A 48 4.27 11.56 1.34
N VAL A 49 3.96 10.58 2.21
CA VAL A 49 4.04 9.16 1.88
C VAL A 49 2.84 8.81 0.99
N GLN A 50 3.08 8.17 -0.14
CA GLN A 50 2.07 7.77 -1.11
C GLN A 50 1.76 6.28 -1.04
N ALA A 51 2.79 5.46 -0.78
CA ALA A 51 2.64 4.03 -0.58
C ALA A 51 3.71 3.49 0.35
N CYS A 52 3.43 2.39 1.02
CA CYS A 52 4.41 1.66 1.81
C CYS A 52 4.29 0.14 1.64
N LEU A 53 5.42 -0.53 1.77
CA LEU A 53 5.54 -1.97 1.82
C LEU A 53 6.42 -2.37 3.00
N GLU A 54 5.87 -3.10 3.95
CA GLU A 54 6.69 -3.84 4.89
C GLU A 54 7.25 -5.09 4.22
N THR A 55 8.57 -5.16 4.13
CA THR A 55 9.25 -6.40 3.73
C THR A 55 9.48 -7.28 4.95
N ASP A 56 9.39 -8.57 4.77
CA ASP A 56 9.47 -9.57 5.85
C ASP A 56 10.55 -10.62 5.62
N LEU A 57 11.35 -10.47 4.55
CA LEU A 57 12.47 -11.35 4.23
C LEU A 57 13.75 -10.53 3.99
N ASP A 58 14.86 -11.00 4.53
CA ASP A 58 16.19 -10.47 4.20
C ASP A 58 16.77 -11.10 2.91
N HIS A 59 18.02 -10.77 2.61
CA HIS A 59 18.71 -11.29 1.41
C HIS A 59 18.97 -12.80 1.47
N ASP A 60 18.98 -13.40 2.67
CA ASP A 60 19.15 -14.85 2.89
C ASP A 60 17.81 -15.59 2.98
N LEU A 61 16.68 -14.90 2.70
CA LEU A 61 15.32 -15.42 2.85
C LEU A 61 14.93 -15.76 4.30
N LYS A 62 15.60 -15.13 5.27
CA LYS A 62 15.21 -15.23 6.67
C LYS A 62 14.21 -14.15 7.03
N PHE A 63 13.31 -14.45 7.94
CA PHE A 63 12.34 -13.45 8.43
C PHE A 63 13.05 -12.29 9.11
N ALA A 64 12.93 -11.11 8.53
CA ALA A 64 13.44 -9.87 9.09
C ALA A 64 12.62 -8.69 8.58
N GLY A 65 12.30 -7.75 9.46
CA GLY A 65 11.51 -6.59 9.13
C GLY A 65 12.30 -5.52 8.37
N GLY A 66 11.74 -5.06 7.26
CA GLY A 66 12.20 -3.89 6.51
C GLY A 66 11.01 -3.03 6.08
N LEU A 67 11.28 -1.86 5.53
CA LEU A 67 10.26 -0.95 5.03
C LEU A 67 10.71 -0.29 3.74
N LEU A 68 9.80 -0.20 2.78
CA LEU A 68 9.94 0.55 1.54
C LEU A 68 8.81 1.58 1.47
N LEU A 69 9.14 2.82 1.18
CA LEU A 69 8.21 3.95 1.09
C LEU A 69 8.37 4.66 -0.24
N VAL A 70 7.27 4.96 -0.89
CA VAL A 70 7.20 5.93 -1.98
C VAL A 70 6.64 7.22 -1.43
N THR A 71 7.34 8.32 -1.65
CA THR A 71 6.84 9.66 -1.38
C THR A 71 6.56 10.38 -2.69
N ASP A 72 6.01 11.57 -2.60
CA ASP A 72 5.84 12.48 -3.74
C ASP A 72 7.17 12.94 -4.37
N ARG A 73 8.34 12.62 -3.75
CA ARG A 73 9.67 13.11 -4.16
C ARG A 73 10.72 12.02 -4.35
N ARG A 74 10.66 10.94 -3.60
CA ARG A 74 11.71 9.91 -3.55
C ARG A 74 11.19 8.55 -3.10
N LEU A 75 11.99 7.55 -3.35
CA LEU A 75 11.88 6.23 -2.74
C LEU A 75 12.79 6.20 -1.52
N LEU A 76 12.26 5.74 -0.40
CA LEU A 76 12.97 5.54 0.86
C LEU A 76 12.91 4.07 1.23
N ALA A 77 14.01 3.49 1.66
CA ALA A 77 14.00 2.11 2.13
C ALA A 77 14.92 1.90 3.33
N ARG A 78 14.46 1.06 4.23
CA ARG A 78 15.28 0.39 5.23
C ARG A 78 15.19 -1.10 4.97
N ALA A 79 16.29 -1.68 4.48
CA ALA A 79 16.32 -3.09 4.14
C ALA A 79 16.11 -3.96 5.37
N ALA A 80 15.52 -5.13 5.18
CA ALA A 80 15.27 -6.09 6.24
C ALA A 80 16.56 -6.45 6.99
N GLY A 81 16.51 -6.37 8.31
CA GLY A 81 17.68 -6.60 9.18
C GLY A 81 18.71 -5.47 9.23
N GLN A 82 18.52 -4.37 8.49
CA GLN A 82 19.41 -3.22 8.49
C GLN A 82 18.86 -2.07 9.36
N THR A 83 19.77 -1.20 9.84
CA THR A 83 19.40 0.02 10.56
C THR A 83 19.51 1.27 9.70
N ALA A 84 20.32 1.23 8.64
CA ALA A 84 20.53 2.34 7.74
C ALA A 84 19.38 2.49 6.75
N TRP A 85 18.97 3.74 6.51
CA TRP A 85 18.05 4.10 5.46
C TRP A 85 18.81 4.44 4.18
N GLN A 86 18.22 4.06 3.06
CA GLN A 86 18.66 4.41 1.72
C GLN A 86 17.58 5.25 1.06
N GLU A 87 17.97 6.14 0.16
CA GLU A 87 17.05 7.04 -0.54
C GLU A 87 17.45 7.22 -2.00
N TRP A 88 16.44 7.33 -2.85
CA TRP A 88 16.61 7.59 -4.28
C TRP A 88 15.58 8.63 -4.71
N PRO A 89 16.02 9.86 -5.06
CA PRO A 89 15.12 10.86 -5.63
C PRO A 89 14.44 10.33 -6.88
N LEU A 90 13.13 10.56 -7.01
CA LEU A 90 12.39 10.17 -8.20
C LEU A 90 12.92 10.96 -9.39
N ARG A 91 13.18 10.26 -10.49
CA ARG A 91 13.71 10.85 -11.73
C ARG A 91 13.42 9.93 -12.91
N ALA A 92 13.45 10.49 -14.13
CA ALA A 92 13.40 9.70 -15.34
C ALA A 92 14.51 8.63 -15.35
N GLY A 93 14.20 7.46 -15.89
CA GLY A 93 15.14 6.33 -16.01
C GLY A 93 15.20 5.41 -14.78
N LEU A 94 14.58 5.78 -13.64
CA LEU A 94 14.36 4.81 -12.57
C LEU A 94 13.20 3.87 -12.92
N GLN A 95 13.36 2.60 -12.58
CA GLN A 95 12.34 1.56 -12.76
C GLN A 95 12.24 0.72 -11.49
N LEU A 96 11.03 0.44 -11.06
CA LEU A 96 10.77 -0.50 -9.96
C LEU A 96 10.07 -1.73 -10.56
N THR A 97 10.77 -2.85 -10.59
CA THR A 97 10.27 -4.09 -11.19
C THR A 97 9.89 -5.10 -10.12
N HIS A 98 8.95 -5.97 -10.46
CA HIS A 98 8.44 -7.03 -9.60
C HIS A 98 8.65 -8.39 -10.24
N HIS A 99 9.14 -9.32 -9.44
CA HIS A 99 9.28 -10.72 -9.79
C HIS A 99 8.71 -11.57 -8.67
N ASP A 100 8.03 -12.64 -9.04
CA ASP A 100 7.52 -13.66 -8.13
C ASP A 100 8.13 -15.01 -8.49
N HIS A 101 8.76 -15.67 -7.52
CA HIS A 101 9.31 -17.00 -7.71
C HIS A 101 9.16 -17.83 -6.43
N ALA A 102 8.55 -18.99 -6.56
CA ALA A 102 8.43 -19.99 -5.49
C ALA A 102 7.87 -19.43 -4.15
N GLY A 103 6.90 -18.53 -4.22
CA GLY A 103 6.27 -17.95 -3.03
C GLY A 103 7.00 -16.75 -2.44
N VAL A 104 8.07 -16.29 -3.08
CA VAL A 104 8.83 -15.10 -2.70
C VAL A 104 8.65 -14.01 -3.75
N GLY A 105 8.08 -12.88 -3.34
CA GLY A 105 8.06 -11.68 -4.15
C GLY A 105 9.38 -10.92 -4.01
N THR A 106 9.86 -10.35 -5.10
CA THR A 106 11.07 -9.54 -5.16
C THR A 106 10.78 -8.23 -5.88
N LEU A 107 11.12 -7.11 -5.26
CA LEU A 107 11.18 -5.81 -5.90
C LEU A 107 12.64 -5.46 -6.21
N GLU A 108 12.89 -4.94 -7.38
CA GLU A 108 14.20 -4.45 -7.80
C GLU A 108 14.10 -3.01 -8.30
N LEU A 109 14.93 -2.15 -7.74
CA LEU A 109 15.12 -0.79 -8.24
C LEU A 109 16.27 -0.80 -9.22
N LEU A 110 16.01 -0.30 -10.42
CA LEU A 110 16.96 -0.23 -11.52
C LEU A 110 17.11 1.21 -12.00
N ASP A 111 18.27 1.51 -12.57
CA ASP A 111 18.49 2.69 -13.40
C ASP A 111 19.20 2.28 -14.70
N THR A 112 19.63 3.29 -15.49
CA THR A 112 20.34 3.06 -16.75
C THR A 112 21.68 2.33 -16.59
N ASN A 113 22.24 2.29 -15.40
CA ASN A 113 23.52 1.64 -15.09
C ASN A 113 23.35 0.24 -14.49
N GLY A 114 22.11 -0.15 -14.18
CA GLY A 114 21.77 -1.46 -13.63
C GLY A 114 20.98 -1.41 -12.33
N ARG A 115 21.09 -2.48 -11.55
CA ARG A 115 20.32 -2.67 -10.32
C ARG A 115 20.93 -1.88 -9.16
N LEU A 116 20.12 -1.04 -8.52
CA LEU A 116 20.49 -0.21 -7.38
C LEU A 116 20.17 -0.88 -6.05
N ALA A 117 19.03 -1.58 -5.97
CA ALA A 117 18.57 -2.23 -4.74
C ALA A 117 17.61 -3.40 -5.03
N THR A 118 17.46 -4.28 -4.03
CA THR A 118 16.54 -5.43 -4.09
C THR A 118 15.91 -5.63 -2.72
N TRP A 119 14.61 -5.89 -2.70
CA TRP A 119 13.85 -6.22 -1.49
C TRP A 119 13.04 -7.50 -1.71
N ARG A 120 12.97 -8.34 -0.68
CA ARG A 120 12.23 -9.59 -0.74
C ARG A 120 11.13 -9.62 0.30
N TYR A 121 10.05 -10.30 -0.04
CA TYR A 121 8.88 -10.40 0.82
C TYR A 121 8.09 -11.68 0.51
N THR A 122 7.30 -12.13 1.49
CA THR A 122 6.36 -13.24 1.27
C THR A 122 5.16 -12.78 0.46
N LEU A 123 4.50 -13.67 -0.27
CA LEU A 123 3.34 -13.34 -1.10
C LEU A 123 2.17 -12.71 -0.33
N ALA A 124 2.13 -12.86 0.99
CA ALA A 124 1.16 -12.15 1.82
C ALA A 124 1.25 -10.61 1.68
N ARG A 125 2.40 -10.09 1.22
CA ARG A 125 2.65 -8.66 0.99
C ARG A 125 2.45 -8.21 -0.45
N ASN A 126 2.06 -9.12 -1.34
CA ASN A 126 2.04 -8.86 -2.79
C ASN A 126 1.15 -7.67 -3.17
N LEU A 127 -0.03 -7.54 -2.56
CA LEU A 127 -0.92 -6.41 -2.84
C LEU A 127 -0.29 -5.05 -2.48
N ALA A 128 0.40 -4.98 -1.35
CA ALA A 128 1.13 -3.77 -0.95
C ALA A 128 2.30 -3.47 -1.90
N ALA A 129 3.00 -4.51 -2.38
CA ALA A 129 4.08 -4.36 -3.35
C ALA A 129 3.56 -3.78 -4.68
N LEU A 130 2.44 -4.28 -5.20
CA LEU A 130 1.82 -3.77 -6.42
C LEU A 130 1.37 -2.32 -6.28
N ARG A 131 0.85 -1.92 -5.12
CA ARG A 131 0.52 -0.51 -4.83
C ARG A 131 1.76 0.37 -4.83
N VAL A 132 2.85 -0.08 -4.21
CA VAL A 132 4.12 0.65 -4.19
C VAL A 132 4.64 0.86 -5.61
N ILE A 133 4.55 -0.12 -6.49
CA ILE A 133 4.95 0.01 -7.90
C ILE A 133 4.08 1.05 -8.61
N ALA A 134 2.76 0.96 -8.48
CA ALA A 134 1.82 1.87 -9.13
C ALA A 134 2.05 3.33 -8.70
N GLU A 135 2.20 3.59 -7.40
CA GLU A 135 2.48 4.93 -6.90
C GLU A 135 3.89 5.41 -7.27
N PHE A 136 4.87 4.51 -7.30
CA PHE A 136 6.21 4.83 -7.77
C PHE A 136 6.21 5.30 -9.22
N ASP A 137 5.58 4.55 -10.14
CA ASP A 137 5.50 4.90 -11.55
C ASP A 137 4.77 6.23 -11.74
N LEU A 138 3.64 6.42 -11.07
CA LEU A 138 2.83 7.61 -11.15
C LEU A 138 3.61 8.88 -10.72
N HIS A 139 4.30 8.82 -9.59
CA HIS A 139 5.08 9.95 -9.07
C HIS A 139 6.38 10.17 -9.82
N ARG A 140 7.06 9.10 -10.27
CA ARG A 140 8.23 9.21 -11.15
C ARG A 140 7.89 9.93 -12.44
N ASP A 141 6.79 9.57 -13.07
CA ASP A 141 6.37 10.17 -14.36
C ASP A 141 5.94 11.63 -14.16
N SER A 142 5.30 11.96 -13.04
CA SER A 142 5.00 13.33 -12.65
C SER A 142 6.26 14.17 -12.52
N VAL A 143 7.25 13.69 -11.79
CA VAL A 143 8.54 14.38 -11.62
C VAL A 143 9.27 14.52 -12.94
N ALA A 144 9.27 13.48 -13.79
CA ALA A 144 9.94 13.48 -15.10
C ALA A 144 9.30 14.44 -16.09
N SER A 145 7.97 14.58 -16.07
CA SER A 145 7.21 15.47 -16.97
C SER A 145 7.05 16.90 -16.43
N GLY A 146 7.28 17.11 -15.14
CA GLY A 146 6.97 18.37 -14.46
C GLY A 146 5.48 18.66 -14.34
N GLN A 147 4.63 17.66 -14.59
CA GLN A 147 3.18 17.78 -14.48
C GLN A 147 2.70 17.21 -13.14
N PRO A 148 1.67 17.80 -12.51
CA PRO A 148 1.11 17.23 -11.29
C PRO A 148 0.57 15.83 -11.56
N VAL A 149 0.60 14.98 -10.53
CA VAL A 149 0.06 13.62 -10.59
C VAL A 149 -1.40 13.69 -11.02
N ALA A 150 -1.68 13.25 -12.24
CA ALA A 150 -3.04 13.00 -12.69
C ALA A 150 -3.44 11.61 -12.17
N ARG A 151 -4.11 11.55 -11.04
CA ARG A 151 -4.86 10.35 -10.69
C ARG A 151 -6.05 10.31 -11.63
N PRO A 152 -6.25 9.24 -12.44
CA PRO A 152 -7.54 9.06 -13.06
C PRO A 152 -8.54 9.11 -11.91
N ASP A 153 -9.58 9.96 -12.04
CA ASP A 153 -10.71 9.93 -11.13
C ASP A 153 -11.11 8.45 -11.07
N GLU A 154 -10.80 7.80 -9.96
CA GLU A 154 -11.31 6.46 -9.74
C GLU A 154 -12.81 6.65 -9.55
N ASP A 155 -13.54 6.50 -10.66
CA ASP A 155 -14.99 6.42 -10.63
C ASP A 155 -15.33 5.26 -9.71
N VAL A 156 -15.66 5.61 -8.46
CA VAL A 156 -16.07 4.61 -7.47
C VAL A 156 -17.60 4.54 -7.46
N CYS A 157 -18.11 3.35 -7.46
CA CYS A 157 -19.53 3.12 -7.32
C CYS A 157 -20.07 3.83 -6.06
N PRO A 158 -21.06 4.73 -6.17
CA PRO A 158 -21.59 5.46 -5.02
C PRO A 158 -22.22 4.53 -3.97
N LYS A 159 -22.66 3.35 -4.39
CA LYS A 159 -23.39 2.37 -3.55
C LYS A 159 -22.45 1.46 -2.76
N CYS A 160 -21.45 0.84 -3.42
CA CYS A 160 -20.57 -0.15 -2.79
C CYS A 160 -19.10 0.29 -2.69
N LYS A 161 -18.76 1.48 -3.18
CA LYS A 161 -17.39 2.06 -3.18
C LYS A 161 -16.34 1.22 -3.92
N THR A 162 -16.78 0.30 -4.76
CA THR A 162 -15.87 -0.48 -5.63
C THR A 162 -15.42 0.40 -6.80
N PRO A 163 -14.14 0.37 -7.18
CA PRO A 163 -13.66 1.06 -8.38
C PRO A 163 -14.42 0.57 -9.62
N LEU A 164 -14.87 1.51 -10.44
CA LEU A 164 -15.50 1.22 -11.72
C LEU A 164 -14.42 1.05 -12.80
N PRO A 165 -14.63 0.17 -13.78
CA PRO A 165 -13.75 0.10 -14.94
C PRO A 165 -13.75 1.43 -15.70
N PRO A 166 -12.62 1.85 -16.30
CA PRO A 166 -12.52 3.10 -17.02
C PRO A 166 -13.60 3.21 -18.12
N GLY A 167 -14.43 4.24 -18.03
CA GLY A 167 -15.50 4.49 -19.00
C GLY A 167 -16.80 3.70 -18.78
N GLU A 168 -16.96 3.01 -17.66
CA GLU A 168 -18.21 2.34 -17.27
C GLU A 168 -18.88 3.09 -16.11
N ASP A 169 -20.11 3.51 -16.31
CA ASP A 169 -20.95 4.15 -15.28
C ASP A 169 -21.68 3.13 -14.39
N GLU A 170 -21.69 1.85 -14.79
CA GLU A 170 -22.40 0.78 -14.10
C GLU A 170 -21.47 -0.13 -13.30
N CYS A 171 -21.77 -0.29 -12.03
CA CYS A 171 -20.98 -1.15 -11.14
C CYS A 171 -21.26 -2.65 -11.42
N PRO A 172 -20.25 -3.43 -11.81
CA PRO A 172 -20.42 -4.86 -12.09
C PRO A 172 -20.84 -5.69 -10.87
N ILE A 173 -20.60 -5.17 -9.65
CA ILE A 173 -21.00 -5.84 -8.40
C ILE A 173 -22.46 -5.52 -8.07
N CYS A 174 -22.83 -4.25 -8.08
CA CYS A 174 -24.21 -3.84 -7.76
C CYS A 174 -25.21 -4.24 -8.84
N ASN A 175 -24.77 -4.36 -10.09
CA ASN A 175 -25.65 -4.73 -11.20
C ASN A 175 -25.97 -6.23 -11.24
N ARG A 176 -25.12 -7.09 -10.66
CA ARG A 176 -25.39 -8.53 -10.53
C ARG A 176 -26.56 -8.86 -9.60
N GLU A 177 -26.85 -8.01 -8.62
CA GLU A 177 -28.00 -8.23 -7.71
C GLU A 177 -29.36 -7.92 -8.36
N SER A 178 -29.39 -7.14 -9.44
CA SER A 178 -30.63 -6.74 -10.12
C SER A 178 -31.16 -7.78 -11.12
N THR A 179 -30.40 -8.82 -11.41
CA THR A 179 -30.75 -9.84 -12.43
C THR A 179 -31.35 -11.15 -11.87
N VAL A 180 -31.62 -11.23 -10.57
CA VAL A 180 -32.37 -12.37 -10.02
C VAL A 180 -33.87 -12.11 -10.20
N ALA A 181 -34.40 -12.55 -11.32
CA ALA A 181 -35.83 -12.59 -11.55
C ALA A 181 -36.51 -13.52 -10.51
N PRO A 182 -37.65 -13.13 -9.93
CA PRO A 182 -38.36 -14.02 -9.02
C PRO A 182 -38.87 -15.24 -9.80
N SER A 183 -38.40 -16.41 -9.42
CA SER A 183 -38.93 -17.67 -9.93
C SER A 183 -40.38 -17.80 -9.45
N THR A 184 -41.31 -17.55 -10.31
CA THR A 184 -42.74 -17.91 -10.10
C THR A 184 -42.86 -19.43 -10.18
N TRP A 185 -42.96 -20.06 -9.05
CA TRP A 185 -43.42 -21.43 -8.93
C TRP A 185 -44.97 -21.41 -8.95
N THR A 186 -45.55 -21.96 -9.99
CA THR A 186 -46.96 -22.34 -10.09
C THR A 186 -47.09 -23.83 -9.83
#